data_3f061bc54947c6704dad021ebaa6d74f
#
_entry.id   3f061bc54947c6704dad021ebaa6d74f
#
_cell.length_a   1.000
_cell.length_b   1.000
_cell.length_c   1.000
_cell.angle_alpha   90.00
_cell.angle_beta   90.00
_cell.angle_gamma   90.00
#
_symmetry.space_group_name_H-M   'P 1'
#
loop_
_entity.id
_entity.type
_entity.pdbx_description
1 polymer ?
#
loop_
_entity_poly.entity_id
_entity_poly.type
_entity_poly.pdbx_seq_one_letter_code
_entity_poly.pdbx_strand_id
1 'polypeptide(L)'
;DVRPRPIPGGVKCRLYSDFPWLYLQTDCRDAEFVPAPDWYYNFEYAREIERGYEGDEDLLTTGYFELSLGRRQSVIFSASVEAIPDPAAIGGMFADAPLWFFWVLQQLQRTLGEEEIWKRYGIVMKELLAAYRRGGGGVAVHDNGLVWASAPDKALTWMNALAGGVPVVSRDGYPVEINALWYNAVCYALELASRFGEEEFVGEWKAWPEWIRNAFREMFWSDDDGYLADFVGPEGPNRWIRPNMVVACGLDYKMLDEEQQASVLRIVGQHLLTPKGLRSLSPRNPRYKHRCEGDEAVRAEASMNGSVWVWPLWFYVKASFDLGGREFLPRAEELLARFGEEIQSYGIGSINELFDGDPPHAPRGAVSQAWSVGAVLMIRETTERWRRRRGHGLLPGLRKKR
;
A
#
# COMPACT_ATOMS: atom_id res chain seq x y z
N ASP A 1 -32.32 -13.76 -11.58
CA ASP A 1 -31.87 -13.90 -12.98
C ASP A 1 -30.34 -13.65 -13.01
N VAL A 2 -29.57 -14.72 -12.98
CA VAL A 2 -28.11 -14.72 -12.95
C VAL A 2 -27.46 -14.37 -14.30
N ARG A 3 -28.28 -14.07 -15.32
CA ARG A 3 -27.75 -13.78 -16.66
C ARG A 3 -26.94 -12.49 -16.68
N PRO A 4 -25.69 -12.54 -17.16
CA PRO A 4 -24.90 -11.32 -17.34
C PRO A 4 -25.59 -10.36 -18.31
N ARG A 5 -25.62 -9.08 -17.94
CA ARG A 5 -26.16 -7.99 -18.78
C ARG A 5 -25.00 -7.16 -19.29
N PRO A 6 -24.89 -6.96 -20.60
CA PRO A 6 -23.82 -6.10 -21.14
C PRO A 6 -23.86 -4.67 -20.60
N ILE A 7 -22.70 -4.12 -20.37
CA ILE A 7 -22.46 -2.72 -20.00
C ILE A 7 -21.21 -2.23 -20.74
N PRO A 8 -20.92 -0.93 -20.79
CA PRO A 8 -19.67 -0.44 -21.34
C PRO A 8 -18.46 -1.09 -20.68
N GLY A 9 -17.59 -1.71 -21.47
CA GLY A 9 -16.37 -2.38 -21.02
C GLY A 9 -16.56 -3.68 -20.24
N GLY A 10 -17.76 -4.30 -20.28
CA GLY A 10 -17.95 -5.58 -19.59
C GLY A 10 -19.40 -5.99 -19.39
N VAL A 11 -19.67 -6.57 -18.24
CA VAL A 11 -21.00 -7.09 -17.86
C VAL A 11 -21.34 -6.77 -16.42
N LYS A 12 -22.63 -6.79 -16.11
CA LYS A 12 -23.13 -6.82 -14.73
C LYS A 12 -24.00 -8.04 -14.50
N CYS A 13 -23.90 -8.62 -13.32
CA CYS A 13 -24.73 -9.74 -12.89
C CYS A 13 -25.13 -9.59 -11.42
N ARG A 14 -26.13 -10.32 -10.97
CA ARG A 14 -26.50 -10.46 -9.56
C ARG A 14 -27.15 -11.81 -9.32
N LEU A 15 -26.86 -12.44 -8.20
CA LEU A 15 -27.40 -13.73 -7.82
C LEU A 15 -28.88 -13.62 -7.40
N TYR A 16 -29.19 -12.67 -6.54
CA TYR A 16 -30.52 -12.49 -5.97
C TYR A 16 -31.04 -11.07 -6.20
N SER A 17 -32.35 -10.89 -6.20
CA SER A 17 -33.01 -9.62 -6.53
C SER A 17 -32.69 -8.48 -5.54
N ASP A 18 -32.41 -8.83 -4.31
CA ASP A 18 -32.08 -7.94 -3.20
C ASP A 18 -30.58 -7.66 -3.04
N PHE A 19 -29.73 -8.39 -3.80
CA PHE A 19 -28.29 -8.15 -3.81
C PHE A 19 -27.93 -6.96 -4.71
N PRO A 20 -26.82 -6.26 -4.42
CA PRO A 20 -26.26 -5.27 -5.33
C PRO A 20 -25.86 -5.94 -6.65
N TRP A 21 -25.78 -5.15 -7.72
CA TRP A 21 -25.18 -5.60 -8.96
C TRP A 21 -23.68 -5.74 -8.80
N LEU A 22 -23.13 -6.84 -9.25
CA LEU A 22 -21.69 -7.01 -9.46
C LEU A 22 -21.36 -6.56 -10.88
N TYR A 23 -20.49 -5.57 -11.02
CA TYR A 23 -19.97 -5.06 -12.28
C TYR A 23 -18.60 -5.65 -12.52
N LEU A 24 -18.43 -6.35 -13.65
CA LEU A 24 -17.18 -6.91 -14.12
C LEU A 24 -16.77 -6.15 -15.38
N GLN A 25 -15.75 -5.31 -15.27
CA GLN A 25 -15.35 -4.39 -16.35
C GLN A 25 -13.85 -4.49 -16.62
N THR A 26 -13.45 -4.16 -17.85
CA THR A 26 -12.06 -4.09 -18.27
C THR A 26 -11.82 -2.84 -19.12
N ASP A 27 -10.61 -2.31 -19.09
CA ASP A 27 -10.14 -1.23 -19.95
C ASP A 27 -9.82 -1.69 -21.39
N CYS A 28 -9.82 -3.01 -21.63
CA CYS A 28 -9.56 -3.59 -22.95
C CYS A 28 -10.80 -3.45 -23.85
N ARG A 29 -10.67 -2.68 -24.92
CA ARG A 29 -11.78 -2.42 -25.86
C ARG A 29 -12.18 -3.64 -26.67
N ASP A 30 -11.24 -4.55 -26.89
CA ASP A 30 -11.43 -5.76 -27.72
C ASP A 30 -11.77 -6.99 -26.86
N ALA A 31 -12.03 -6.79 -25.56
CA ALA A 31 -12.44 -7.87 -24.68
C ALA A 31 -13.89 -8.25 -24.93
N GLU A 32 -14.14 -9.52 -25.17
CA GLU A 32 -15.48 -10.09 -25.30
C GLU A 32 -15.81 -10.93 -24.06
N PHE A 33 -16.98 -10.71 -23.47
CA PHE A 33 -17.46 -11.57 -22.40
C PHE A 33 -18.24 -12.76 -22.97
N VAL A 34 -17.78 -13.97 -22.70
CA VAL A 34 -18.42 -15.22 -23.11
C VAL A 34 -19.25 -15.74 -21.95
N PRO A 35 -20.61 -15.73 -22.06
CA PRO A 35 -21.47 -16.30 -21.03
C PRO A 35 -21.28 -17.81 -20.95
N ALA A 36 -20.83 -18.29 -19.81
CA ALA A 36 -20.66 -19.72 -19.51
C ALA A 36 -21.05 -19.96 -18.03
N PRO A 37 -22.35 -19.83 -17.69
CA PRO A 37 -22.76 -20.00 -16.31
C PRO A 37 -22.62 -21.45 -15.88
N ASP A 38 -21.89 -21.64 -14.76
CA ASP A 38 -21.73 -22.95 -14.15
C ASP A 38 -21.69 -22.83 -12.62
N TRP A 39 -22.19 -23.85 -11.92
CA TRP A 39 -22.24 -23.89 -10.48
C TRP A 39 -21.23 -24.87 -9.91
N TYR A 40 -20.45 -24.41 -8.95
CA TYR A 40 -19.54 -25.20 -8.15
C TYR A 40 -20.14 -25.33 -6.76
N TYR A 41 -20.62 -26.49 -6.42
CA TYR A 41 -21.36 -26.76 -5.18
C TYR A 41 -20.45 -27.26 -4.05
N ASN A 42 -20.86 -26.93 -2.81
CA ASN A 42 -20.24 -27.44 -1.60
C ASN A 42 -18.75 -27.11 -1.46
N PHE A 43 -18.36 -25.90 -1.80
CA PHE A 43 -17.04 -25.40 -1.41
C PHE A 43 -16.97 -25.30 0.10
N GLU A 44 -16.00 -25.99 0.71
CA GLU A 44 -15.81 -25.99 2.15
C GLU A 44 -14.55 -25.22 2.55
N TYR A 45 -14.72 -24.27 3.45
CA TYR A 45 -13.64 -23.45 4.02
C TYR A 45 -13.40 -23.89 5.47
N ALA A 46 -12.62 -24.93 5.67
CA ALA A 46 -12.37 -25.53 6.99
C ALA A 46 -11.91 -24.49 8.04
N ARG A 47 -11.17 -23.46 7.61
CA ARG A 47 -10.71 -22.38 8.51
C ARG A 47 -11.80 -21.41 8.92
N GLU A 48 -12.78 -21.16 8.09
CA GLU A 48 -13.94 -20.33 8.45
C GLU A 48 -14.80 -21.08 9.46
N ILE A 49 -14.98 -22.39 9.27
CA ILE A 49 -15.69 -23.27 10.23
C ILE A 49 -15.00 -23.26 11.60
N GLU A 50 -13.67 -23.41 11.65
CA GLU A 50 -12.88 -23.33 12.90
C GLU A 50 -13.05 -21.98 13.63
N ARG A 51 -13.37 -20.92 12.91
CA ARG A 51 -13.60 -19.56 13.42
C ARG A 51 -15.04 -19.30 13.85
N GLY A 52 -15.94 -20.26 13.59
CA GLY A 52 -17.37 -20.13 13.89
C GLY A 52 -18.16 -19.33 12.84
N TYR A 53 -17.60 -19.17 11.63
CA TYR A 53 -18.32 -18.64 10.47
C TYR A 53 -18.96 -19.76 9.65
N GLU A 54 -19.92 -19.40 8.80
CA GLU A 54 -20.37 -20.30 7.75
C GLU A 54 -19.18 -20.60 6.83
N GLY A 55 -18.89 -21.88 6.67
CA GLY A 55 -17.68 -22.33 5.98
C GLY A 55 -17.95 -23.15 4.75
N ASP A 56 -19.19 -23.20 4.27
CA ASP A 56 -19.59 -23.83 3.02
C ASP A 56 -20.37 -22.84 2.17
N GLU A 57 -20.11 -22.86 0.88
CA GLU A 57 -20.84 -22.05 -0.08
C GLU A 57 -20.91 -22.70 -1.47
N ASP A 58 -21.91 -22.30 -2.25
CA ASP A 58 -22.02 -22.60 -3.65
C ASP A 58 -21.53 -21.40 -4.47
N LEU A 59 -20.57 -21.64 -5.36
CA LEU A 59 -19.99 -20.61 -6.21
C LEU A 59 -20.56 -20.66 -7.61
N LEU A 60 -21.01 -19.52 -8.12
CA LEU A 60 -21.44 -19.35 -9.50
C LEU A 60 -20.35 -18.68 -10.32
N THR A 61 -19.93 -19.32 -11.39
CA THR A 61 -19.28 -18.66 -12.52
C THR A 61 -20.33 -18.15 -13.50
N THR A 62 -20.25 -16.90 -13.95
CA THR A 62 -21.19 -16.33 -14.92
C THR A 62 -20.67 -16.39 -16.36
N GLY A 63 -19.38 -16.63 -16.52
CA GLY A 63 -18.66 -16.66 -17.79
C GLY A 63 -17.22 -16.22 -17.63
N TYR A 64 -16.59 -15.91 -18.73
CA TYR A 64 -15.20 -15.47 -18.78
C TYR A 64 -15.00 -14.39 -19.85
N PHE A 65 -13.91 -13.62 -19.73
CA PHE A 65 -13.50 -12.68 -20.76
C PHE A 65 -12.50 -13.32 -21.71
N GLU A 66 -12.76 -13.21 -23.01
CA GLU A 66 -11.77 -13.47 -24.06
C GLU A 66 -11.19 -12.13 -24.54
N LEU A 67 -9.88 -12.06 -24.62
CA LEU A 67 -9.17 -10.89 -25.11
C LEU A 67 -7.80 -11.27 -25.69
N SER A 68 -7.34 -10.48 -26.66
CA SER A 68 -6.00 -10.65 -27.22
C SER A 68 -5.00 -9.81 -26.46
N LEU A 69 -4.00 -10.44 -25.85
CA LEU A 69 -2.87 -9.76 -25.21
C LEU A 69 -1.68 -9.69 -26.15
N GLY A 70 -1.41 -8.52 -26.67
CA GLY A 70 -0.17 -8.23 -27.41
C GLY A 70 1.05 -8.19 -26.48
N ARG A 71 2.24 -8.39 -27.06
CA ARG A 71 3.50 -8.22 -26.33
C ARG A 71 3.57 -6.80 -25.76
N ARG A 72 3.72 -6.65 -24.43
CA ARG A 72 3.77 -5.38 -23.68
C ARG A 72 2.42 -4.67 -23.50
N GLN A 73 1.32 -5.34 -23.72
CA GLN A 73 -0.01 -4.82 -23.40
C GLN A 73 -0.39 -5.26 -21.98
N SER A 74 -0.91 -4.33 -21.20
CA SER A 74 -1.55 -4.60 -19.91
C SER A 74 -3.05 -4.43 -20.06
N VAL A 75 -3.79 -5.21 -19.30
CA VAL A 75 -5.24 -5.12 -19.22
C VAL A 75 -5.62 -5.06 -17.75
N ILE A 76 -6.52 -4.15 -17.41
CA ILE A 76 -7.04 -4.00 -16.07
C ILE A 76 -8.45 -4.56 -16.01
N PHE A 77 -8.70 -5.42 -15.03
CA PHE A 77 -10.03 -5.90 -14.69
C PHE A 77 -10.50 -5.28 -13.39
N SER A 78 -11.77 -4.90 -13.34
CA SER A 78 -12.46 -4.45 -12.14
C SER A 78 -13.65 -5.35 -11.84
N ALA A 79 -13.79 -5.71 -10.55
CA ALA A 79 -15.01 -6.27 -9.99
C ALA A 79 -15.49 -5.31 -8.90
N SER A 80 -16.68 -4.74 -9.07
CA SER A 80 -17.20 -3.69 -8.19
C SER A 80 -18.71 -3.81 -8.03
N VAL A 81 -19.25 -3.26 -6.96
CA VAL A 81 -20.72 -3.09 -6.77
C VAL A 81 -21.25 -1.78 -7.38
N GLU A 82 -20.36 -0.98 -7.96
CA GLU A 82 -20.69 0.23 -8.70
C GLU A 82 -20.15 0.15 -10.13
N ALA A 83 -20.95 0.65 -11.09
CA ALA A 83 -20.50 0.76 -12.47
C ALA A 83 -19.37 1.80 -12.59
N ILE A 84 -18.31 1.47 -13.30
CA ILE A 84 -17.30 2.44 -13.71
C ILE A 84 -17.77 3.06 -15.03
N PRO A 85 -18.11 4.36 -15.05
CA PRO A 85 -18.71 5.00 -16.23
C PRO A 85 -17.76 5.01 -17.44
N ASP A 86 -16.45 5.15 -17.20
CA ASP A 86 -15.41 5.05 -18.20
C ASP A 86 -14.40 3.96 -17.80
N PRO A 87 -14.42 2.79 -18.49
CA PRO A 87 -13.48 1.70 -18.20
C PRO A 87 -12.01 2.09 -18.31
N ALA A 88 -11.67 3.08 -19.13
CA ALA A 88 -10.30 3.60 -19.21
C ALA A 88 -9.85 4.32 -17.93
N ALA A 89 -10.80 4.67 -17.04
CA ALA A 89 -10.52 5.30 -15.73
C ALA A 89 -10.40 4.28 -14.58
N ILE A 90 -10.44 2.98 -14.86
CA ILE A 90 -10.35 1.91 -13.83
C ILE A 90 -9.10 2.04 -12.94
N GLY A 91 -7.99 2.53 -13.48
CA GLY A 91 -6.76 2.77 -12.72
C GLY A 91 -6.76 3.99 -11.78
N GLY A 92 -7.85 4.80 -11.75
CA GLY A 92 -7.89 6.08 -11.05
C GLY A 92 -8.59 6.08 -9.68
N MET A 93 -8.94 4.94 -9.10
CA MET A 93 -9.77 4.89 -7.90
C MET A 93 -9.03 4.99 -6.56
N PHE A 94 -7.70 4.86 -6.52
CA PHE A 94 -6.90 4.92 -5.30
C PHE A 94 -5.71 5.86 -5.47
N ALA A 95 -5.44 6.66 -4.43
CA ALA A 95 -4.34 7.63 -4.46
C ALA A 95 -2.96 6.97 -4.33
N ASP A 96 -2.88 5.73 -3.89
CA ASP A 96 -1.63 5.02 -3.63
C ASP A 96 -1.26 3.98 -4.69
N ALA A 97 -2.23 3.28 -5.27
CA ALA A 97 -1.96 2.15 -6.15
C ALA A 97 -1.03 2.48 -7.33
N PRO A 98 -1.21 3.58 -8.09
CA PRO A 98 -0.29 3.94 -9.16
C PRO A 98 1.11 4.33 -8.64
N LEU A 99 1.24 4.82 -7.41
CA LEU A 99 2.52 5.17 -6.80
C LEU A 99 3.27 3.93 -6.30
N TRP A 100 2.56 2.93 -5.79
CA TRP A 100 3.14 1.63 -5.46
C TRP A 100 3.74 0.93 -6.68
N PHE A 101 3.21 1.16 -7.88
CA PHE A 101 3.79 0.66 -9.12
C PHE A 101 5.26 1.08 -9.28
N PHE A 102 5.61 2.34 -9.02
CA PHE A 102 7.00 2.81 -9.09
C PHE A 102 7.89 2.06 -8.08
N TRP A 103 7.39 1.85 -6.87
CA TRP A 103 8.12 1.09 -5.87
C TRP A 103 8.34 -0.38 -6.29
N VAL A 104 7.34 -1.02 -6.90
CA VAL A 104 7.47 -2.37 -7.46
C VAL A 104 8.54 -2.40 -8.57
N LEU A 105 8.56 -1.41 -9.46
CA LEU A 105 9.57 -1.30 -10.51
C LEU A 105 10.98 -1.17 -9.94
N GLN A 106 11.17 -0.43 -8.84
CA GLN A 106 12.45 -0.36 -8.12
C GLN A 106 12.91 -1.72 -7.58
N GLN A 107 11.97 -2.56 -7.12
CA GLN A 107 12.31 -3.93 -6.71
C GLN A 107 12.67 -4.81 -7.92
N LEU A 108 11.89 -4.73 -9.01
CA LEU A 108 12.13 -5.49 -10.25
C LEU A 108 13.44 -5.08 -10.95
N GLN A 109 13.84 -3.83 -10.84
CA GLN A 109 15.10 -3.31 -11.40
C GLN A 109 16.32 -4.12 -10.95
N ARG A 110 16.29 -4.68 -9.75
CA ARG A 110 17.38 -5.52 -9.21
C ARG A 110 17.59 -6.79 -10.04
N THR A 111 16.57 -7.26 -10.74
CA THR A 111 16.58 -8.48 -11.56
C THR A 111 16.66 -8.17 -13.04
N LEU A 112 15.88 -7.18 -13.50
CA LEU A 112 15.76 -6.87 -14.93
C LEU A 112 16.79 -5.85 -15.42
N GLY A 113 17.34 -5.02 -14.50
CA GLY A 113 18.19 -3.89 -14.86
C GLY A 113 17.39 -2.64 -15.24
N GLU A 114 18.03 -1.48 -15.16
CA GLU A 114 17.41 -0.17 -15.38
C GLU A 114 16.96 0.04 -16.82
N GLU A 115 17.76 -0.41 -17.78
CA GLU A 115 17.45 -0.29 -19.21
C GLU A 115 16.14 -1.01 -19.57
N GLU A 116 15.98 -2.24 -19.09
CA GLU A 116 14.78 -3.02 -19.36
C GLU A 116 13.55 -2.44 -18.66
N ILE A 117 13.70 -1.92 -17.44
CA ILE A 117 12.63 -1.19 -16.74
C ILE A 117 12.22 0.03 -17.54
N TRP A 118 13.17 0.89 -17.95
CA TRP A 118 12.83 2.09 -18.68
C TRP A 118 12.21 1.80 -20.05
N LYS A 119 12.75 0.85 -20.78
CA LYS A 119 12.25 0.44 -22.09
C LYS A 119 10.79 -0.07 -22.04
N ARG A 120 10.44 -0.81 -20.98
CA ARG A 120 9.09 -1.38 -20.82
C ARG A 120 8.10 -0.40 -20.23
N TYR A 121 8.52 0.36 -19.24
CA TYR A 121 7.61 1.10 -18.36
C TYR A 121 7.82 2.61 -18.35
N GLY A 122 8.84 3.14 -19.01
CA GLY A 122 9.16 4.58 -19.00
C GLY A 122 8.00 5.46 -19.49
N ILE A 123 7.27 5.02 -20.52
CA ILE A 123 6.08 5.74 -21.03
C ILE A 123 4.99 5.75 -19.95
N VAL A 124 4.68 4.60 -19.35
CA VAL A 124 3.66 4.48 -18.30
C VAL A 124 4.03 5.32 -17.07
N MET A 125 5.30 5.32 -16.67
CA MET A 125 5.78 6.16 -15.56
C MET A 125 5.53 7.65 -15.84
N LYS A 126 5.87 8.13 -17.02
CA LYS A 126 5.63 9.53 -17.43
C LYS A 126 4.13 9.86 -17.45
N GLU A 127 3.31 8.99 -18.00
CA GLU A 127 1.85 9.16 -18.07
C GLU A 127 1.20 9.20 -16.69
N LEU A 128 1.62 8.32 -15.76
CA LEU A 128 1.13 8.31 -14.39
C LEU A 128 1.46 9.62 -13.66
N LEU A 129 2.71 10.09 -13.75
CA LEU A 129 3.08 11.36 -13.13
C LEU A 129 2.29 12.54 -13.71
N ALA A 130 2.10 12.58 -15.03
CA ALA A 130 1.28 13.58 -15.70
C ALA A 130 -0.20 13.49 -15.26
N ALA A 131 -0.72 12.27 -15.02
CA ALA A 131 -2.09 12.07 -14.55
C ALA A 131 -2.31 12.66 -13.14
N TYR A 132 -1.36 12.46 -12.22
CA TYR A 132 -1.43 13.09 -10.89
C TYR A 132 -1.46 14.63 -10.98
N ARG A 133 -0.68 15.22 -11.88
CA ARG A 133 -0.68 16.68 -12.12
C ARG A 133 -2.00 17.17 -12.72
N ARG A 134 -2.60 16.42 -13.63
CA ARG A 134 -3.91 16.80 -14.19
C ARG A 134 -5.02 16.69 -13.16
N GLY A 135 -4.87 15.80 -12.21
CA GLY A 135 -5.88 15.48 -11.19
C GLY A 135 -7.09 14.72 -11.75
N GLY A 136 -7.85 14.13 -10.85
CA GLY A 136 -9.09 13.40 -11.15
C GLY A 136 -9.46 12.45 -10.00
N GLY A 137 -10.75 12.09 -9.90
CA GLY A 137 -11.22 11.12 -8.89
C GLY A 137 -10.96 11.49 -7.42
N GLY A 138 -10.79 12.77 -7.12
CA GLY A 138 -10.49 13.26 -5.78
C GLY A 138 -8.98 13.29 -5.44
N VAL A 139 -8.10 13.03 -6.41
CA VAL A 139 -6.65 13.06 -6.25
C VAL A 139 -6.05 14.10 -7.21
N ALA A 140 -5.22 14.99 -6.70
CA ALA A 140 -4.54 15.98 -7.54
C ALA A 140 -3.24 16.46 -6.87
N VAL A 141 -2.27 16.85 -7.68
CA VAL A 141 -1.12 17.62 -7.21
C VAL A 141 -1.50 19.09 -7.16
N HIS A 142 -1.34 19.71 -5.99
CA HIS A 142 -1.59 21.14 -5.80
C HIS A 142 -0.34 22.01 -6.07
N ASP A 143 -0.54 23.33 -6.01
CA ASP A 143 0.51 24.34 -6.31
C ASP A 143 1.74 24.27 -5.38
N ASN A 144 1.65 23.58 -4.26
CA ASN A 144 2.78 23.30 -3.36
C ASN A 144 3.58 22.05 -3.78
N GLY A 145 3.22 21.38 -4.87
CA GLY A 145 3.87 20.16 -5.38
C GLY A 145 3.45 18.88 -4.68
N LEU A 146 2.54 18.94 -3.70
CA LEU A 146 2.09 17.78 -2.92
C LEU A 146 0.76 17.23 -3.45
N VAL A 147 0.56 15.93 -3.24
CA VAL A 147 -0.67 15.22 -3.62
C VAL A 147 -1.72 15.41 -2.54
N TRP A 148 -2.83 16.02 -2.93
CA TRP A 148 -4.07 16.07 -2.18
C TRP A 148 -4.95 14.88 -2.55
N ALA A 149 -5.55 14.23 -1.56
CA ALA A 149 -6.50 13.14 -1.75
C ALA A 149 -7.74 13.39 -0.88
N SER A 150 -8.87 13.59 -1.51
CA SER A 150 -10.16 13.80 -0.85
C SER A 150 -11.29 13.40 -1.79
N ALA A 151 -12.19 12.58 -1.30
CA ALA A 151 -13.44 12.27 -2.01
C ALA A 151 -14.54 12.05 -0.97
N PRO A 152 -15.74 12.63 -1.18
CA PRO A 152 -16.89 12.36 -0.31
C PRO A 152 -17.17 10.85 -0.24
N ASP A 153 -17.38 10.35 0.95
CA ASP A 153 -17.79 8.96 1.24
C ASP A 153 -16.82 7.87 0.71
N LYS A 154 -15.57 8.23 0.34
CA LYS A 154 -14.56 7.28 -0.14
C LYS A 154 -13.26 7.43 0.65
N ALA A 155 -12.66 6.30 0.98
CA ALA A 155 -11.30 6.25 1.49
C ALA A 155 -10.34 5.99 0.31
N LEU A 156 -9.47 6.95 0.03
CA LEU A 156 -8.58 6.94 -1.15
C LEU A 156 -7.18 6.34 -0.86
N THR A 157 -6.93 5.92 0.37
CA THR A 157 -5.64 5.34 0.80
C THR A 157 -5.83 3.90 1.28
N TRP A 158 -4.75 3.22 1.64
CA TRP A 158 -4.81 1.87 2.20
C TRP A 158 -5.67 1.76 3.49
N MET A 159 -5.85 2.88 4.21
CA MET A 159 -6.75 2.95 5.38
C MET A 159 -8.21 3.13 4.93
N ASN A 160 -8.73 2.13 4.24
CA ASN A 160 -9.97 2.20 3.46
C ASN A 160 -11.18 1.49 4.08
N ALA A 161 -11.11 1.08 5.35
CA ALA A 161 -12.24 0.43 6.01
C ALA A 161 -13.44 1.37 6.14
N LEU A 162 -14.63 0.83 5.87
CA LEU A 162 -15.90 1.54 5.94
C LEU A 162 -16.75 0.96 7.06
N ALA A 163 -17.47 1.80 7.77
CA ALA A 163 -18.54 1.41 8.70
C ALA A 163 -19.85 2.07 8.24
N GLY A 164 -20.82 1.26 7.86
CA GLY A 164 -22.07 1.76 7.31
C GLY A 164 -21.91 2.60 6.02
N GLY A 165 -20.89 2.27 5.20
CA GLY A 165 -20.57 3.00 3.97
C GLY A 165 -19.76 4.29 4.16
N VAL A 166 -19.36 4.61 5.40
CA VAL A 166 -18.58 5.82 5.71
C VAL A 166 -17.15 5.41 6.12
N PRO A 167 -16.10 6.09 5.63
CA PRO A 167 -14.73 5.83 6.07
C PRO A 167 -14.56 5.95 7.58
N VAL A 168 -14.03 4.92 8.23
CA VAL A 168 -13.76 4.95 9.69
C VAL A 168 -12.61 5.90 10.04
N VAL A 169 -11.75 6.18 9.07
CA VAL A 169 -10.68 7.18 9.16
C VAL A 169 -10.76 8.06 7.92
N SER A 170 -11.33 9.26 8.07
CA SER A 170 -11.22 10.28 7.04
C SER A 170 -9.83 10.89 7.10
N ARG A 171 -9.13 10.90 5.96
CA ARG A 171 -7.79 11.45 5.77
C ARG A 171 -7.80 12.45 4.61
N ASP A 172 -8.87 13.26 4.56
CA ASP A 172 -9.03 14.28 3.54
C ASP A 172 -7.95 15.34 3.65
N GLY A 173 -7.11 15.43 2.64
CA GLY A 173 -5.96 16.32 2.67
C GLY A 173 -4.74 15.75 1.96
N TYR A 174 -3.57 16.04 2.51
CA TYR A 174 -2.29 15.50 2.08
C TYR A 174 -1.88 14.32 2.98
N PRO A 175 -2.07 13.05 2.59
CA PRO A 175 -1.61 11.91 3.38
C PRO A 175 -0.09 11.75 3.30
N VAL A 176 0.55 11.42 4.42
CA VAL A 176 2.01 11.40 4.54
C VAL A 176 2.66 10.34 3.64
N GLU A 177 2.11 9.11 3.62
CA GLU A 177 2.63 8.01 2.80
C GLU A 177 2.42 8.23 1.31
N ILE A 178 1.30 8.85 0.92
CA ILE A 178 1.03 9.21 -0.48
C ILE A 178 2.08 10.20 -0.97
N ASN A 179 2.37 11.22 -0.18
CA ASN A 179 3.36 12.23 -0.54
C ASN A 179 4.80 11.69 -0.50
N ALA A 180 5.08 10.72 0.38
CA ALA A 180 6.35 10.00 0.36
C ALA A 180 6.51 9.14 -0.90
N LEU A 181 5.47 8.40 -1.29
CA LEU A 181 5.44 7.61 -2.52
C LEU A 181 5.51 8.49 -3.76
N TRP A 182 4.81 9.63 -3.77
CA TRP A 182 4.87 10.61 -4.85
C TRP A 182 6.30 11.14 -5.07
N TYR A 183 6.95 11.58 -4.00
CA TYR A 183 8.34 12.01 -4.06
C TYR A 183 9.26 10.91 -4.62
N ASN A 184 9.11 9.69 -4.11
CA ASN A 184 9.87 8.53 -4.57
C ASN A 184 9.62 8.24 -6.05
N ALA A 185 8.37 8.33 -6.53
CA ALA A 185 8.01 8.11 -7.93
C ALA A 185 8.64 9.16 -8.85
N VAL A 186 8.56 10.45 -8.48
CA VAL A 186 9.16 11.55 -9.24
C VAL A 186 10.69 11.41 -9.32
N CYS A 187 11.36 11.16 -8.19
CA CYS A 187 12.81 11.00 -8.15
C CYS A 187 13.27 9.81 -9.00
N TYR A 188 12.58 8.68 -8.89
CA TYR A 188 12.94 7.46 -9.62
C TYR A 188 12.75 7.63 -11.12
N ALA A 189 11.61 8.18 -11.57
CA ALA A 189 11.36 8.44 -12.98
C ALA A 189 12.39 9.42 -13.56
N LEU A 190 12.72 10.47 -12.80
CA LEU A 190 13.69 11.49 -13.20
C LEU A 190 15.10 10.90 -13.32
N GLU A 191 15.51 10.03 -12.40
CA GLU A 191 16.81 9.36 -12.46
C GLU A 191 16.93 8.50 -13.72
N LEU A 192 15.93 7.66 -14.01
CA LEU A 192 15.94 6.84 -15.22
C LEU A 192 15.86 7.69 -16.49
N ALA A 193 14.96 8.67 -16.54
CA ALA A 193 14.85 9.57 -17.70
C ALA A 193 16.17 10.29 -18.00
N SER A 194 16.88 10.74 -16.97
CA SER A 194 18.19 11.38 -17.12
C SER A 194 19.25 10.42 -17.69
N ARG A 195 19.24 9.14 -17.24
CA ARG A 195 20.18 8.12 -17.76
C ARG A 195 19.92 7.73 -19.19
N PHE A 196 18.66 7.77 -19.63
CA PHE A 196 18.26 7.34 -20.96
C PHE A 196 18.00 8.50 -21.94
N GLY A 197 18.43 9.72 -21.58
CA GLY A 197 18.48 10.86 -22.52
C GLY A 197 17.11 11.52 -22.81
N GLU A 198 16.15 11.43 -21.91
CA GLU A 198 14.83 12.05 -22.02
C GLU A 198 14.88 13.53 -21.62
N GLU A 199 15.58 14.36 -22.40
CA GLU A 199 15.90 15.74 -22.06
C GLU A 199 14.67 16.62 -21.79
N GLU A 200 13.60 16.44 -22.56
CA GLU A 200 12.34 17.18 -22.38
C GLU A 200 11.70 16.88 -21.03
N PHE A 201 11.56 15.61 -20.68
CA PHE A 201 11.02 15.20 -19.40
C PHE A 201 11.91 15.67 -18.23
N VAL A 202 13.21 15.52 -18.36
CA VAL A 202 14.17 16.02 -17.35
C VAL A 202 14.06 17.54 -17.20
N GLY A 203 13.94 18.28 -18.31
CA GLY A 203 13.76 19.74 -18.31
C GLY A 203 12.54 20.17 -17.51
N GLU A 204 11.43 19.46 -17.68
CA GLU A 204 10.16 19.72 -17.01
C GLU A 204 10.18 19.36 -15.51
N TRP A 205 10.80 18.23 -15.15
CA TRP A 205 10.66 17.64 -13.82
C TRP A 205 11.85 17.86 -12.87
N LYS A 206 12.99 18.37 -13.33
CA LYS A 206 14.23 18.48 -12.53
C LYS A 206 14.10 19.32 -11.25
N ALA A 207 13.19 20.29 -11.19
CA ALA A 207 12.99 21.12 -10.00
C ALA A 207 12.02 20.49 -8.97
N TRP A 208 11.24 19.51 -9.38
CA TRP A 208 10.19 18.91 -8.56
C TRP A 208 10.70 18.25 -7.26
N PRO A 209 11.80 17.49 -7.26
CA PRO A 209 12.28 16.85 -6.03
C PRO A 209 12.59 17.84 -4.91
N GLU A 210 13.21 18.96 -5.22
CA GLU A 210 13.51 19.99 -4.22
C GLU A 210 12.24 20.67 -3.73
N TRP A 211 11.35 21.02 -4.63
CA TRP A 211 10.08 21.66 -4.33
C TRP A 211 9.21 20.77 -3.43
N ILE A 212 8.98 19.51 -3.81
CA ILE A 212 8.19 18.55 -3.01
C ILE A 212 8.82 18.37 -1.63
N ARG A 213 10.14 18.19 -1.54
CA ARG A 213 10.85 17.97 -0.28
C ARG A 213 10.65 19.15 0.68
N ASN A 214 10.79 20.37 0.19
CA ASN A 214 10.65 21.58 1.02
C ASN A 214 9.22 21.69 1.55
N ALA A 215 8.21 21.59 0.66
CA ALA A 215 6.80 21.62 1.06
C ALA A 215 6.43 20.50 2.03
N PHE A 216 6.95 19.28 1.79
CA PHE A 216 6.71 18.13 2.68
C PHE A 216 7.27 18.39 4.09
N ARG A 217 8.51 18.84 4.21
CA ARG A 217 9.13 19.11 5.51
C ARG A 217 8.40 20.22 6.26
N GLU A 218 8.04 21.29 5.57
CA GLU A 218 7.30 22.40 6.16
C GLU A 218 5.92 21.98 6.69
N MET A 219 5.19 21.16 5.93
CA MET A 219 3.81 20.81 6.27
C MET A 219 3.69 19.65 7.25
N PHE A 220 4.56 18.65 7.15
CA PHE A 220 4.40 17.41 7.92
C PHE A 220 5.27 17.34 9.16
N TRP A 221 6.48 17.90 9.13
CA TRP A 221 7.41 17.80 10.25
C TRP A 221 7.01 18.71 11.40
N SER A 222 7.22 18.23 12.63
CA SER A 222 7.09 19.02 13.86
C SER A 222 8.38 18.88 14.65
N ASP A 223 9.06 20.00 14.88
CA ASP A 223 10.26 20.02 15.72
C ASP A 223 9.92 19.74 17.19
N ASP A 224 8.74 20.19 17.66
CA ASP A 224 8.28 19.99 19.03
C ASP A 224 7.94 18.51 19.29
N ASP A 225 7.28 17.83 18.35
CA ASP A 225 6.86 16.43 18.49
C ASP A 225 7.94 15.44 18.07
N GLY A 226 8.82 15.84 17.14
CA GLY A 226 9.88 15.02 16.59
C GLY A 226 9.39 13.92 15.63
N TYR A 227 8.22 14.10 14.99
CA TYR A 227 7.69 13.16 13.99
C TYR A 227 6.78 13.86 12.96
N LEU A 228 6.34 13.10 11.95
CA LEU A 228 5.50 13.57 10.87
C LEU A 228 4.01 13.49 11.23
N ALA A 229 3.23 14.49 10.81
CA ALA A 229 1.77 14.38 10.79
C ALA A 229 1.33 13.18 9.95
N ASP A 230 0.24 12.50 10.33
CA ASP A 230 -0.35 11.42 9.57
C ASP A 230 -0.93 11.91 8.23
N PHE A 231 -1.60 13.05 8.27
CA PHE A 231 -2.01 13.83 7.10
C PHE A 231 -2.14 15.31 7.47
N VAL A 232 -2.22 16.18 6.48
CA VAL A 232 -2.51 17.61 6.68
C VAL A 232 -3.80 17.92 5.94
N GLY A 233 -4.86 18.16 6.70
CA GLY A 233 -6.20 18.48 6.20
C GLY A 233 -6.52 19.96 6.24
N PRO A 234 -7.78 20.33 5.93
CA PRO A 234 -8.23 21.73 6.00
C PRO A 234 -8.10 22.34 7.39
N GLU A 235 -8.17 21.53 8.45
CA GLU A 235 -8.03 21.96 9.85
C GLU A 235 -6.57 21.98 10.33
N GLY A 236 -5.63 21.65 9.46
CA GLY A 236 -4.21 21.55 9.76
C GLY A 236 -3.69 20.14 9.95
N PRO A 237 -2.48 19.96 10.53
CA PRO A 237 -1.80 18.68 10.64
C PRO A 237 -2.44 17.79 11.71
N ASN A 238 -2.80 16.55 11.31
CA ASN A 238 -3.21 15.51 12.23
C ASN A 238 -1.99 14.84 12.87
N ARG A 239 -1.82 14.99 14.19
CA ARG A 239 -0.67 14.50 14.96
C ARG A 239 -0.91 13.11 15.59
N TRP A 240 -1.86 12.34 15.12
CA TRP A 240 -2.05 10.97 15.59
C TRP A 240 -0.88 10.07 15.16
N ILE A 241 -0.31 9.36 16.13
CA ILE A 241 0.79 8.46 15.84
C ILE A 241 0.25 7.20 15.15
N ARG A 242 0.48 7.12 13.85
CA ARG A 242 0.10 6.04 12.95
C ARG A 242 1.32 5.50 12.18
N PRO A 243 1.29 4.28 11.63
CA PRO A 243 2.45 3.68 10.99
C PRO A 243 2.82 4.34 9.65
N ASN A 244 1.96 5.16 9.06
CA ASN A 244 2.13 5.72 7.72
C ASN A 244 3.44 6.49 7.52
N MET A 245 3.94 7.13 8.58
CA MET A 245 5.19 7.88 8.54
C MET A 245 6.44 7.02 8.28
N VAL A 246 6.39 5.69 8.53
CA VAL A 246 7.56 4.82 8.26
C VAL A 246 7.81 4.65 6.77
N VAL A 247 6.78 4.84 5.93
CA VAL A 247 6.94 4.78 4.47
C VAL A 247 7.92 5.85 4.02
N ALA A 248 7.82 7.08 4.56
CA ALA A 248 8.75 8.17 4.26
C ALA A 248 10.20 7.85 4.65
N CYS A 249 10.40 7.00 5.67
CA CYS A 249 11.74 6.59 6.12
C CYS A 249 12.29 5.38 5.34
N GLY A 250 11.42 4.47 4.89
CA GLY A 250 11.81 3.19 4.29
C GLY A 250 11.91 3.19 2.77
N LEU A 251 11.44 4.20 2.06
CA LEU A 251 11.60 4.35 0.61
C LEU A 251 13.06 4.63 0.23
N ASP A 252 13.41 4.42 -1.03
CA ASP A 252 14.79 4.62 -1.51
C ASP A 252 15.13 6.11 -1.63
N TYR A 253 14.19 6.96 -2.08
CA TYR A 253 14.34 8.41 -2.10
C TYR A 253 13.66 9.02 -0.86
N LYS A 254 14.45 9.72 -0.05
CA LYS A 254 14.04 10.21 1.27
C LYS A 254 14.00 11.73 1.32
N MET A 255 13.00 12.26 1.98
CA MET A 255 12.84 13.71 2.19
C MET A 255 13.39 14.15 3.55
N LEU A 256 13.46 13.25 4.53
CA LEU A 256 13.97 13.49 5.87
C LEU A 256 15.48 13.26 5.95
N ASP A 257 16.20 14.01 6.78
CA ASP A 257 17.57 13.72 7.18
C ASP A 257 17.64 12.54 8.16
N GLU A 258 18.87 12.09 8.49
CA GLU A 258 19.07 10.93 9.35
C GLU A 258 18.55 11.14 10.78
N GLU A 259 18.66 12.35 11.34
CA GLU A 259 18.17 12.67 12.69
C GLU A 259 16.65 12.63 12.74
N GLN A 260 15.99 13.20 11.75
CA GLN A 260 14.54 13.17 11.62
C GLN A 260 14.04 11.73 11.44
N GLN A 261 14.68 10.94 10.58
CA GLN A 261 14.34 9.53 10.38
C GLN A 261 14.52 8.73 11.68
N ALA A 262 15.63 8.91 12.40
CA ALA A 262 15.89 8.26 13.68
C ALA A 262 14.81 8.60 14.72
N SER A 263 14.39 9.89 14.77
CA SER A 263 13.32 10.32 15.66
C SER A 263 11.98 9.66 15.32
N VAL A 264 11.59 9.63 14.04
CA VAL A 264 10.37 8.91 13.58
C VAL A 264 10.41 7.45 13.99
N LEU A 265 11.54 6.74 13.71
CA LEU A 265 11.66 5.31 14.05
C LEU A 265 11.60 5.06 15.56
N ARG A 266 12.16 5.96 16.37
CA ARG A 266 12.07 5.90 17.83
C ARG A 266 10.62 6.03 18.31
N ILE A 267 9.86 7.00 17.80
CA ILE A 267 8.45 7.21 18.13
C ILE A 267 7.61 6.00 17.71
N VAL A 268 7.80 5.51 16.49
CA VAL A 268 7.10 4.30 15.99
C VAL A 268 7.45 3.08 16.84
N GLY A 269 8.73 2.89 17.17
CA GLY A 269 9.18 1.79 18.02
C GLY A 269 8.56 1.82 19.42
N GLN A 270 8.39 3.01 20.01
CA GLN A 270 7.81 3.18 21.35
C GLN A 270 6.28 3.02 21.37
N HIS A 271 5.58 3.42 20.32
CA HIS A 271 4.12 3.53 20.33
C HIS A 271 3.41 2.45 19.51
N LEU A 272 4.02 1.98 18.44
CA LEU A 272 3.34 1.13 17.46
C LEU A 272 3.94 -0.27 17.32
N LEU A 273 5.24 -0.44 17.55
CA LEU A 273 5.91 -1.72 17.34
C LEU A 273 5.42 -2.79 18.30
N THR A 274 5.07 -3.93 17.72
CA THR A 274 4.70 -5.17 18.42
C THR A 274 5.51 -6.35 17.87
N PRO A 275 5.47 -7.52 18.49
CA PRO A 275 6.10 -8.72 17.92
C PRO A 275 5.52 -9.17 16.57
N LYS A 276 4.32 -8.69 16.20
CA LYS A 276 3.59 -9.11 14.99
C LYS A 276 3.48 -8.04 13.91
N GLY A 277 4.02 -6.83 14.14
CA GLY A 277 3.94 -5.72 13.19
C GLY A 277 3.77 -4.36 13.85
N LEU A 278 3.18 -3.41 13.14
CA LEU A 278 2.91 -2.06 13.66
C LEU A 278 1.42 -1.85 13.89
N ARG A 279 1.05 -1.31 15.06
CA ARG A 279 -0.32 -0.87 15.32
C ARG A 279 -0.74 0.23 14.36
N SER A 280 -1.98 0.21 13.91
CA SER A 280 -2.56 1.24 13.04
C SER A 280 -2.81 2.58 13.76
N LEU A 281 -2.82 2.58 15.10
CA LEU A 281 -2.95 3.76 15.95
C LEU A 281 -2.25 3.50 17.30
N SER A 282 -1.64 4.55 17.87
CA SER A 282 -1.02 4.49 19.21
C SER A 282 -2.05 4.17 20.29
N PRO A 283 -1.74 3.27 21.26
CA PRO A 283 -2.57 3.02 22.43
C PRO A 283 -2.86 4.25 23.31
N ARG A 284 -2.11 5.32 23.16
CA ARG A 284 -2.35 6.58 23.88
C ARG A 284 -3.48 7.42 23.27
N ASN A 285 -3.92 7.07 22.05
CA ASN A 285 -5.02 7.80 21.41
C ASN A 285 -6.37 7.33 22.00
N PRO A 286 -7.30 8.22 22.33
CA PRO A 286 -8.60 7.85 22.90
C PRO A 286 -9.47 7.01 21.96
N ARG A 287 -9.20 7.02 20.65
CA ARG A 287 -9.90 6.15 19.66
C ARG A 287 -9.28 4.77 19.52
N TYR A 288 -8.23 4.45 20.27
CA TYR A 288 -7.57 3.16 20.18
C TYR A 288 -8.52 2.00 20.51
N LYS A 289 -8.49 1.00 19.64
CA LYS A 289 -9.25 -0.26 19.76
C LYS A 289 -8.27 -1.42 19.90
N HIS A 290 -8.26 -2.04 21.06
CA HIS A 290 -7.29 -3.09 21.39
C HIS A 290 -7.59 -4.45 20.75
N ARG A 291 -8.86 -4.71 20.34
CA ARG A 291 -9.29 -5.95 19.70
C ARG A 291 -10.12 -5.70 18.46
N CYS A 292 -9.92 -6.56 17.45
CA CYS A 292 -10.68 -6.56 16.20
C CYS A 292 -11.75 -7.67 16.23
N GLU A 293 -12.75 -7.49 17.11
CA GLU A 293 -13.85 -8.43 17.34
C GLU A 293 -15.18 -7.69 17.32
N GLY A 294 -16.28 -8.42 17.10
CA GLY A 294 -17.63 -7.87 17.08
C GLY A 294 -18.24 -7.88 15.68
N ASP A 295 -19.24 -7.03 15.44
CA ASP A 295 -19.86 -6.87 14.14
C ASP A 295 -18.91 -6.19 13.12
N GLU A 296 -19.35 -6.08 11.88
CA GLU A 296 -18.54 -5.54 10.78
C GLU A 296 -18.07 -4.11 11.07
N ALA A 297 -18.94 -3.25 11.57
CA ALA A 297 -18.60 -1.85 11.85
C ALA A 297 -17.55 -1.73 12.97
N VAL A 298 -17.67 -2.52 14.03
CA VAL A 298 -16.71 -2.58 15.14
C VAL A 298 -15.35 -3.10 14.65
N ARG A 299 -15.36 -4.14 13.82
CA ARG A 299 -14.12 -4.68 13.24
C ARG A 299 -13.46 -3.68 12.28
N ALA A 300 -14.25 -3.01 11.44
CA ALA A 300 -13.77 -1.95 10.55
C ALA A 300 -13.08 -0.82 11.34
N GLU A 301 -13.72 -0.34 12.41
CA GLU A 301 -13.13 0.65 13.32
C GLU A 301 -11.79 0.16 13.92
N ALA A 302 -11.77 -1.06 14.45
CA ALA A 302 -10.60 -1.62 15.11
C ALA A 302 -9.43 -1.84 14.13
N SER A 303 -9.71 -2.29 12.90
CA SER A 303 -8.68 -2.53 11.88
C SER A 303 -7.83 -1.29 11.62
N MET A 304 -8.44 -0.10 11.59
CA MET A 304 -7.77 1.18 11.31
C MET A 304 -7.39 1.96 12.57
N ASN A 305 -7.87 1.57 13.76
CA ASN A 305 -7.65 2.32 15.00
C ASN A 305 -7.04 1.47 16.12
N GLY A 306 -6.19 0.52 15.81
CA GLY A 306 -5.48 -0.23 16.85
C GLY A 306 -4.87 -1.54 16.39
N SER A 307 -5.50 -2.25 15.47
CA SER A 307 -4.99 -3.52 14.95
C SER A 307 -3.57 -3.40 14.43
N VAL A 308 -2.83 -4.49 14.57
CA VAL A 308 -1.45 -4.61 14.12
C VAL A 308 -1.41 -5.08 12.67
N TRP A 309 -0.76 -4.32 11.82
CA TRP A 309 -0.53 -4.64 10.42
C TRP A 309 0.92 -5.05 10.18
N VAL A 310 1.12 -6.09 9.38
CA VAL A 310 2.45 -6.63 9.10
C VAL A 310 3.19 -5.82 8.04
N TRP A 311 2.50 -5.38 6.98
CA TRP A 311 3.14 -4.78 5.82
C TRP A 311 3.97 -3.52 6.12
N PRO A 312 3.59 -2.61 7.05
CA PRO A 312 4.40 -1.42 7.33
C PRO A 312 5.69 -1.75 8.08
N LEU A 313 5.75 -2.93 8.72
CA LEU A 313 6.94 -3.37 9.47
C LEU A 313 8.17 -3.47 8.57
N TRP A 314 8.00 -3.82 7.29
CA TRP A 314 9.14 -3.88 6.38
C TRP A 314 9.82 -2.52 6.21
N PHE A 315 9.05 -1.44 6.07
CA PHE A 315 9.58 -0.08 5.95
C PHE A 315 10.33 0.34 7.22
N TYR A 316 9.79 -0.01 8.40
CA TYR A 316 10.45 0.20 9.68
C TYR A 316 11.78 -0.54 9.76
N VAL A 317 11.80 -1.82 9.43
CA VAL A 317 13.01 -2.66 9.45
C VAL A 317 14.04 -2.17 8.44
N LYS A 318 13.62 -1.85 7.21
CA LYS A 318 14.52 -1.31 6.18
C LYS A 318 15.16 0.00 6.63
N ALA A 319 14.35 0.95 7.10
CA ALA A 319 14.84 2.24 7.57
C ALA A 319 15.78 2.08 8.78
N SER A 320 15.47 1.16 9.70
CA SER A 320 16.34 0.85 10.83
C SER A 320 17.69 0.28 10.40
N PHE A 321 17.73 -0.56 9.38
CA PHE A 321 18.98 -1.02 8.78
C PHE A 321 19.74 0.09 8.04
N ASP A 322 19.04 0.96 7.34
CA ASP A 322 19.65 2.07 6.61
C ASP A 322 20.40 3.02 7.55
N LEU A 323 19.88 3.26 8.77
CA LEU A 323 20.48 4.12 9.78
C LEU A 323 21.48 3.38 10.71
N GLY A 324 21.05 2.26 11.27
CA GLY A 324 21.80 1.52 12.30
C GLY A 324 22.68 0.41 11.73
N GLY A 325 22.60 0.14 10.42
CA GLY A 325 23.41 -0.88 9.78
C GLY A 325 23.26 -2.23 10.47
N ARG A 326 24.38 -2.89 10.71
CA ARG A 326 24.43 -4.22 11.29
C ARG A 326 24.04 -4.26 12.78
N GLU A 327 24.04 -3.15 13.47
CA GLU A 327 23.62 -3.08 14.88
C GLU A 327 22.16 -3.43 15.08
N PHE A 328 21.33 -3.21 14.05
CA PHE A 328 19.92 -3.59 14.07
C PHE A 328 19.67 -5.10 13.82
N LEU A 329 20.67 -5.87 13.39
CA LEU A 329 20.52 -7.28 13.01
C LEU A 329 19.89 -8.17 14.10
N PRO A 330 20.28 -8.10 15.39
CA PRO A 330 19.67 -8.91 16.42
C PRO A 330 18.16 -8.64 16.57
N ARG A 331 17.75 -7.39 16.44
CA ARG A 331 16.34 -7.00 16.53
C ARG A 331 15.52 -7.49 15.33
N ALA A 332 16.08 -7.43 14.13
CA ALA A 332 15.43 -7.96 12.95
C ALA A 332 15.25 -9.49 13.02
N GLU A 333 16.25 -10.20 13.54
CA GLU A 333 16.17 -11.65 13.78
C GLU A 333 15.12 -12.03 14.81
N GLU A 334 15.02 -11.27 15.90
CA GLU A 334 13.97 -11.45 16.91
C GLU A 334 12.56 -11.28 16.30
N LEU A 335 12.35 -10.23 15.51
CA LEU A 335 11.06 -10.01 14.84
C LEU A 335 10.72 -11.15 13.88
N LEU A 336 11.68 -11.63 13.09
CA LEU A 336 11.47 -12.77 12.18
C LEU A 336 11.13 -14.06 12.89
N ALA A 337 11.75 -14.33 14.05
CA ALA A 337 11.48 -15.54 14.82
C ALA A 337 10.01 -15.65 15.24
N ARG A 338 9.36 -14.52 15.56
CA ARG A 338 7.94 -14.47 15.94
C ARG A 338 6.99 -14.86 14.80
N PHE A 339 7.37 -14.57 13.55
CA PHE A 339 6.60 -15.02 12.39
C PHE A 339 6.79 -16.51 12.10
N GLY A 340 7.95 -17.08 12.44
CA GLY A 340 8.15 -18.54 12.36
C GLY A 340 7.18 -19.33 13.23
N GLU A 341 6.86 -18.84 14.43
CA GLU A 341 5.84 -19.42 15.30
C GLU A 341 4.43 -19.29 14.70
N GLU A 342 4.12 -18.11 14.12
CA GLU A 342 2.81 -17.84 13.51
C GLU A 342 2.49 -18.75 12.32
N ILE A 343 3.45 -18.90 11.40
CA ILE A 343 3.33 -19.78 10.22
C ILE A 343 2.99 -21.22 10.61
N GLN A 344 3.44 -21.69 11.77
CA GLN A 344 3.20 -23.06 12.25
C GLN A 344 1.89 -23.22 13.03
N SER A 345 1.42 -22.15 13.70
CA SER A 345 0.33 -22.26 14.66
C SER A 345 -1.04 -21.90 14.11
N TYR A 346 -1.14 -20.95 13.17
CA TYR A 346 -2.45 -20.47 12.73
C TYR A 346 -2.63 -20.54 11.21
N GLY A 347 -1.89 -19.81 10.42
CA GLY A 347 -2.04 -19.73 8.96
C GLY A 347 -1.50 -20.93 8.19
N ILE A 348 -0.87 -21.89 8.82
CA ILE A 348 -0.13 -23.06 8.30
C ILE A 348 0.53 -22.77 6.94
N GLY A 349 1.72 -22.19 6.97
CA GLY A 349 2.45 -21.78 5.77
C GLY A 349 2.14 -20.37 5.27
N SER A 350 1.27 -19.61 5.96
CA SER A 350 0.91 -18.23 5.60
C SER A 350 0.89 -17.31 6.82
N ILE A 351 0.58 -16.03 6.57
CA ILE A 351 0.52 -14.99 7.60
C ILE A 351 -0.77 -14.21 7.43
N ASN A 352 -1.44 -13.96 8.55
CA ASN A 352 -2.70 -13.25 8.62
C ASN A 352 -2.59 -11.81 8.13
N GLU A 353 -3.74 -11.26 7.78
CA GLU A 353 -3.88 -9.88 7.38
C GLU A 353 -3.47 -8.92 8.50
N LEU A 354 -4.02 -9.12 9.69
CA LEU A 354 -3.78 -8.27 10.86
C LEU A 354 -3.88 -9.06 12.17
N PHE A 355 -3.54 -8.42 13.28
CA PHE A 355 -3.62 -8.98 14.62
C PHE A 355 -4.25 -7.98 15.58
N ASP A 356 -4.76 -8.46 16.72
CA ASP A 356 -5.23 -7.59 17.80
C ASP A 356 -4.13 -6.62 18.25
N GLY A 357 -4.52 -5.40 18.62
CA GLY A 357 -3.60 -4.35 19.05
C GLY A 357 -2.85 -4.68 20.33
N ASP A 358 -3.49 -5.40 21.27
CA ASP A 358 -2.92 -5.78 22.55
C ASP A 358 -2.56 -7.27 22.62
N PRO A 359 -1.62 -7.65 23.51
CA PRO A 359 -1.28 -9.04 23.74
C PRO A 359 -2.52 -9.90 24.09
N PRO A 360 -2.58 -11.16 23.62
CA PRO A 360 -1.52 -11.93 22.96
C PRO A 360 -1.34 -11.63 21.45
N HIS A 361 -1.97 -10.58 20.92
CA HIS A 361 -1.98 -10.25 19.48
C HIS A 361 -2.60 -11.41 18.67
N ALA A 362 -3.83 -11.74 18.99
CA ALA A 362 -4.57 -12.80 18.31
C ALA A 362 -4.72 -12.46 16.81
N PRO A 363 -4.56 -13.45 15.92
CA PRO A 363 -4.70 -13.25 14.47
C PRO A 363 -6.13 -12.91 14.10
N ARG A 364 -6.30 -11.97 13.14
CA ARG A 364 -7.57 -11.42 12.65
C ARG A 364 -7.52 -11.18 11.15
N GLY A 365 -8.65 -10.79 10.59
CA GLY A 365 -8.80 -10.55 9.16
C GLY A 365 -8.63 -11.83 8.35
N ALA A 366 -8.20 -11.73 7.11
CA ALA A 366 -7.94 -12.87 6.24
C ALA A 366 -6.83 -13.77 6.80
N VAL A 367 -7.01 -15.09 6.76
CA VAL A 367 -6.05 -16.09 7.27
C VAL A 367 -4.72 -16.04 6.52
N SER A 368 -4.78 -15.69 5.23
CA SER A 368 -3.62 -15.57 4.35
C SER A 368 -3.70 -14.27 3.59
N GLN A 369 -2.72 -13.39 3.81
CA GLN A 369 -2.69 -12.08 3.17
C GLN A 369 -1.35 -11.86 2.45
N ALA A 370 -1.42 -11.60 1.14
CA ALA A 370 -0.25 -11.43 0.30
C ALA A 370 0.69 -10.31 0.80
N TRP A 371 0.15 -9.20 1.30
CA TRP A 371 0.95 -8.09 1.84
C TRP A 371 1.74 -8.47 3.08
N SER A 372 1.12 -9.28 3.96
CA SER A 372 1.76 -9.78 5.18
C SER A 372 2.89 -10.75 4.85
N VAL A 373 2.61 -11.73 3.98
CA VAL A 373 3.61 -12.70 3.49
C VAL A 373 4.76 -11.98 2.78
N GLY A 374 4.44 -11.08 1.85
CA GLY A 374 5.43 -10.30 1.11
C GLY A 374 6.35 -9.48 2.03
N ALA A 375 5.78 -8.80 3.03
CA ALA A 375 6.55 -8.03 3.99
C ALA A 375 7.54 -8.90 4.78
N VAL A 376 7.11 -10.06 5.28
CA VAL A 376 7.99 -10.98 6.02
C VAL A 376 9.09 -11.55 5.13
N LEU A 377 8.79 -11.90 3.89
CA LEU A 377 9.81 -12.34 2.93
C LEU A 377 10.86 -11.23 2.66
N MET A 378 10.42 -10.00 2.51
CA MET A 378 11.31 -8.84 2.30
C MET A 378 12.15 -8.53 3.54
N ILE A 379 11.57 -8.63 4.75
CA ILE A 379 12.29 -8.50 6.02
C ILE A 379 13.36 -9.57 6.10
N ARG A 380 13.02 -10.83 5.80
CA ARG A 380 13.96 -11.97 5.78
C ARG A 380 15.10 -11.72 4.80
N GLU A 381 14.81 -11.39 3.55
CA GLU A 381 15.82 -11.11 2.53
C GLU A 381 16.76 -9.98 2.95
N THR A 382 16.20 -8.88 3.50
CA THR A 382 16.97 -7.74 3.99
C THR A 382 17.89 -8.16 5.15
N THR A 383 17.37 -8.91 6.11
CA THR A 383 18.13 -9.43 7.26
C THR A 383 19.27 -10.36 6.81
N GLU A 384 19.00 -11.28 5.89
CA GLU A 384 20.01 -12.18 5.34
C GLU A 384 21.09 -11.43 4.56
N ARG A 385 20.72 -10.39 3.81
CA ARG A 385 21.67 -9.53 3.10
C ARG A 385 22.63 -8.84 4.08
N TRP A 386 22.12 -8.29 5.18
CA TRP A 386 22.95 -7.68 6.22
C TRP A 386 23.78 -8.70 7.01
N ARG A 387 23.28 -9.91 7.23
CA ARG A 387 24.04 -11.01 7.84
C ARG A 387 25.26 -11.41 6.97
N ARG A 388 25.09 -11.49 5.64
CA ARG A 388 26.16 -11.86 4.68
C ARG A 388 27.18 -10.77 4.45
N ARG A 389 26.89 -9.50 4.70
CA ARG A 389 27.86 -8.41 4.65
C ARG A 389 28.90 -8.64 5.75
N ARG A 390 29.98 -9.39 5.46
CA ARG A 390 31.14 -9.54 6.35
C ARG A 390 31.71 -8.15 6.62
N GLY A 391 32.02 -7.87 7.90
CA GLY A 391 32.49 -6.57 8.35
C GLY A 391 33.67 -6.04 7.57
N HIS A 392 33.41 -5.28 6.55
CA HIS A 392 34.28 -4.26 6.05
C HIS A 392 33.71 -2.97 6.66
N GLY A 393 34.41 -2.52 7.69
CA GLY A 393 34.15 -1.21 8.27
C GLY A 393 34.21 -0.15 7.18
N LEU A 394 33.07 0.32 6.78
CA LEU A 394 32.93 1.61 6.12
C LEU A 394 32.09 2.44 7.07
N LEU A 395 32.80 3.33 7.76
CA LEU A 395 32.22 4.50 8.40
C LEU A 395 31.23 5.16 7.44
N PRO A 396 30.03 5.54 7.88
CA PRO A 396 29.13 6.37 7.08
C PRO A 396 29.77 7.74 6.92
N GLY A 397 30.07 8.11 5.71
CA GLY A 397 30.61 9.42 5.40
C GLY A 397 31.86 9.39 4.54
N LEU A 398 31.73 8.99 3.27
CA LEU A 398 32.57 9.45 2.17
C LEU A 398 32.05 8.87 0.83
N ARG A 399 30.86 9.31 0.39
CA ARG A 399 30.61 9.35 -1.04
C ARG A 399 31.26 10.64 -1.57
N LYS A 400 32.47 10.49 -2.11
CA LYS A 400 33.11 11.55 -2.90
C LYS A 400 32.15 11.96 -4.01
N LYS A 401 31.86 13.26 -4.05
CA LYS A 401 31.32 13.94 -5.22
C LYS A 401 32.21 13.60 -6.43
N ARG A 402 31.62 13.02 -7.44
CA ARG A 402 32.04 13.19 -8.84
C ARG A 402 30.78 13.39 -9.68
#